data_4355182a63046e6220ab977d5a0b40a8
#
_entry.id   4355182a63046e6220ab977d5a0b40a8
#
_cell.length_a   1.000
_cell.length_b   1.000
_cell.length_c   1.000
_cell.angle_alpha   90.00
_cell.angle_beta   90.00
_cell.angle_gamma   90.00
#
_symmetry.space_group_name_H-M   'P 1'
#
loop_
_entity.id
_entity.type
_entity.pdbx_description
1 polymer ?
#
loop_
_entity_poly.entity_id
_entity_poly.type
_entity_poly.pdbx_seq_one_letter_code
_entity_poly.pdbx_strand_id
1 'polypeptide(L)'
;MKMTFYFLILYNSFIITKIFAFHCGADQFNHIEPHKVDLPLGTRNLQDEYKPLKIKMDYTYLESQQGSTDLTDRLKTILDKTVSDIESLLSVQHSNFLYQPSYITKFCGIPKYSDDYLSWGNTYDLVIIPYFNDSLTSSSIQAAATACVAITDTLQPKLGIIMINPKLEFSKQNSDRFLELLFLHEMSHVLIFHPSFFVFLDMLSQKVVNREMVYYIKSPKVVEKARLHFNCDSIDGIPLETYGGVGSSGSHWESRYMLGDYMIATDYPEIVISDISLAVFEDSGYYKVNYYTGGLFRFGKGEGCDFFNKKCIIEGGTPFANEFCLNSQEPFCTSGHLSKGHCYIAKYNSELEDSYQYFSDTKIGGYPPADYCPISFDNLYDKANYYFVTNCKLGKPNTIHSDYGEIFGENSICVESSLIPTSSSQSQIFRSICYESLCDKINKNVILNIAGDEVVCPQKGGLLNDPEGFKGKVVCPDYNSVCTSENWCNEPIDCIEKKIIADESSYTYSYILPSKSKGSYLSSLRVIASTLILLFCFCF
;
A
#
# COMPACT_ATOMS: atom_id res chain seq x y z
N MET A 1 -25.76 -19.13 -41.27
CA MET A 1 -26.22 -17.80 -40.87
C MET A 1 -26.49 -17.76 -39.36
N LYS A 2 -25.46 -18.09 -38.54
CA LYS A 2 -25.52 -18.07 -37.07
C LYS A 2 -24.12 -17.82 -36.42
N MET A 3 -23.24 -17.10 -37.09
CA MET A 3 -21.87 -16.84 -36.60
C MET A 3 -21.47 -15.34 -36.60
N THR A 4 -22.43 -14.43 -36.77
CA THR A 4 -22.12 -12.99 -36.88
C THR A 4 -22.69 -12.17 -35.72
N PHE A 5 -23.27 -12.80 -34.68
CA PHE A 5 -23.89 -12.06 -33.56
C PHE A 5 -23.03 -12.04 -32.26
N TYR A 6 -21.95 -12.79 -32.21
CA TYR A 6 -21.07 -12.82 -31.00
C TYR A 6 -19.97 -11.75 -30.99
N PHE A 7 -19.70 -11.09 -32.11
CA PHE A 7 -18.62 -10.08 -32.19
C PHE A 7 -19.07 -8.66 -31.85
N LEU A 8 -20.37 -8.39 -31.78
CA LEU A 8 -20.90 -7.05 -31.49
C LEU A 8 -21.19 -6.78 -30.01
N ILE A 9 -21.20 -7.81 -29.15
CA ILE A 9 -21.44 -7.65 -27.72
C ILE A 9 -20.13 -7.37 -26.96
N LEU A 10 -18.99 -7.80 -27.49
CA LEU A 10 -17.67 -7.53 -26.87
C LEU A 10 -17.13 -6.12 -27.14
N TYR A 11 -17.68 -5.37 -28.11
CA TYR A 11 -17.18 -4.04 -28.45
C TYR A 11 -17.80 -2.90 -27.64
N ASN A 12 -18.91 -3.14 -26.94
CA ASN A 12 -19.56 -2.13 -26.10
C ASN A 12 -19.18 -2.18 -24.60
N SER A 13 -18.48 -3.22 -24.17
CA SER A 13 -17.98 -3.30 -22.79
C SER A 13 -16.66 -2.53 -22.58
N PHE A 14 -16.03 -2.06 -23.65
CA PHE A 14 -14.71 -1.40 -23.59
C PHE A 14 -14.76 0.13 -23.47
N ILE A 15 -15.94 0.77 -23.48
CA ILE A 15 -16.01 2.26 -23.55
C ILE A 15 -16.19 2.93 -22.18
N ILE A 16 -16.46 2.19 -21.10
CA ILE A 16 -16.77 2.80 -19.79
C ILE A 16 -15.66 2.63 -18.73
N THR A 17 -14.67 1.81 -18.99
CA THR A 17 -13.52 1.64 -18.08
C THR A 17 -12.38 2.66 -18.31
N LYS A 18 -12.66 3.85 -18.80
CA LYS A 18 -11.69 4.96 -18.82
C LYS A 18 -11.85 5.87 -17.60
N ILE A 19 -12.08 5.30 -16.45
CA ILE A 19 -12.04 6.05 -15.19
C ILE A 19 -10.93 5.42 -14.33
N PHE A 20 -9.74 6.01 -14.43
CA PHE A 20 -8.73 6.12 -13.39
C PHE A 20 -8.48 4.87 -12.54
N ALA A 21 -7.71 3.98 -13.05
CA ALA A 21 -6.92 3.09 -12.24
C ALA A 21 -5.48 3.23 -12.70
N PHE A 22 -4.59 3.48 -11.78
CA PHE A 22 -3.22 3.07 -11.90
C PHE A 22 -3.29 1.57 -12.19
N HIS A 23 -3.01 1.18 -13.40
CA HIS A 23 -2.95 -0.23 -13.71
C HIS A 23 -1.48 -0.62 -13.67
N CYS A 24 -1.10 -1.25 -12.59
CA CYS A 24 0.07 -2.10 -12.57
C CYS A 24 -0.13 -3.17 -13.65
N GLY A 25 0.84 -3.31 -14.54
CA GLY A 25 0.80 -4.31 -15.60
C GLY A 25 1.50 -5.61 -15.22
N ALA A 26 1.90 -5.79 -13.95
CA ALA A 26 2.62 -6.98 -13.49
C ALA A 26 1.93 -8.26 -13.94
N ASP A 27 0.62 -8.28 -13.92
CA ASP A 27 -0.16 -9.47 -14.24
C ASP A 27 -0.37 -9.74 -15.73
N GLN A 28 -0.15 -8.76 -16.61
CA GLN A 28 -0.04 -9.06 -18.04
C GLN A 28 1.17 -9.95 -18.32
N PHE A 29 2.10 -9.97 -17.39
CA PHE A 29 3.34 -10.75 -17.40
C PHE A 29 3.36 -11.85 -16.34
N ASN A 30 2.27 -12.09 -15.61
CA ASN A 30 2.14 -13.16 -14.60
C ASN A 30 2.35 -14.58 -15.15
N HIS A 31 2.29 -14.76 -16.46
CA HIS A 31 2.69 -15.98 -17.13
C HIS A 31 4.20 -16.12 -17.32
N ILE A 32 4.97 -15.06 -17.02
CA ILE A 32 6.43 -15.09 -17.06
C ILE A 32 6.90 -15.62 -15.70
N GLU A 33 7.00 -16.92 -15.58
CA GLU A 33 7.68 -17.51 -14.43
C GLU A 33 9.18 -17.22 -14.51
N PRO A 34 9.82 -16.87 -13.38
CA PRO A 34 11.26 -16.66 -13.36
C PRO A 34 12.00 -17.93 -13.80
N HIS A 35 12.97 -17.78 -14.66
CA HIS A 35 13.86 -18.88 -15.03
C HIS A 35 14.69 -19.30 -13.83
N LYS A 36 14.61 -20.59 -13.48
CA LYS A 36 15.28 -21.15 -12.31
C LYS A 36 16.72 -21.52 -12.64
N VAL A 37 17.65 -21.07 -11.80
CA VAL A 37 19.09 -21.29 -11.96
C VAL A 37 19.69 -21.81 -10.69
N ASP A 38 20.54 -22.84 -10.80
CA ASP A 38 21.24 -23.42 -9.67
C ASP A 38 22.38 -22.50 -9.21
N LEU A 39 22.52 -22.37 -7.88
CA LEU A 39 23.71 -21.73 -7.33
C LEU A 39 24.92 -22.64 -7.50
N PRO A 40 26.13 -22.08 -7.79
CA PRO A 40 27.36 -22.85 -7.74
C PRO A 40 27.53 -23.54 -6.38
N LEU A 41 28.04 -24.79 -6.38
CA LEU A 41 28.28 -25.56 -5.16
C LEU A 41 29.20 -24.76 -4.22
N GLY A 42 28.78 -24.62 -2.94
CA GLY A 42 29.57 -23.93 -1.90
C GLY A 42 29.31 -22.43 -1.76
N THR A 43 28.36 -21.86 -2.51
CA THR A 43 28.05 -20.40 -2.43
C THR A 43 27.13 -20.01 -1.27
N ARG A 44 26.52 -20.97 -0.59
CA ARG A 44 25.69 -20.73 0.63
C ARG A 44 26.46 -21.14 1.88
N ASN A 45 26.92 -20.15 2.62
CA ASN A 45 27.24 -20.36 4.04
C ASN A 45 25.97 -20.12 4.85
N LEU A 46 25.39 -21.16 5.41
CA LEU A 46 24.20 -21.10 6.29
C LEU A 46 24.43 -20.29 7.59
N GLN A 47 25.61 -19.72 7.78
CA GLN A 47 26.00 -18.88 8.91
C GLN A 47 26.19 -17.42 8.55
N ASP A 48 25.90 -17.01 7.30
CA ASP A 48 26.11 -15.62 6.90
C ASP A 48 25.07 -14.70 7.60
N GLU A 49 25.60 -13.66 8.21
CA GLU A 49 24.83 -12.60 8.84
C GLU A 49 23.97 -11.88 7.79
N TYR A 50 22.75 -11.49 8.17
CA TYR A 50 21.92 -10.64 7.34
C TYR A 50 22.57 -9.26 7.21
N LYS A 51 22.71 -8.78 5.99
CA LYS A 51 23.24 -7.47 5.62
C LYS A 51 22.22 -6.70 4.78
N PRO A 52 22.29 -5.37 4.75
CA PRO A 52 21.42 -4.59 3.89
C PRO A 52 21.43 -5.15 2.46
N LEU A 53 20.24 -5.30 1.88
CA LEU A 53 20.07 -5.72 0.49
C LEU A 53 20.84 -4.77 -0.42
N LYS A 54 21.47 -5.29 -1.46
CA LYS A 54 22.16 -4.48 -2.49
C LYS A 54 21.56 -4.74 -3.85
N ILE A 55 20.98 -3.71 -4.44
CA ILE A 55 20.37 -3.76 -5.76
C ILE A 55 21.21 -2.98 -6.77
N LYS A 56 21.50 -3.59 -7.89
CA LYS A 56 22.10 -2.90 -9.06
C LYS A 56 21.00 -2.52 -10.02
N MET A 57 20.91 -1.23 -10.35
CA MET A 57 20.16 -0.77 -11.52
C MET A 57 21.08 -0.74 -12.73
N ASP A 58 20.74 -1.46 -13.80
CA ASP A 58 21.44 -1.36 -15.09
C ASP A 58 20.61 -0.56 -16.10
N TYR A 59 21.03 0.67 -16.31
CA TYR A 59 20.35 1.62 -17.20
C TYR A 59 20.78 1.53 -18.67
N THR A 60 21.71 0.63 -19.02
CA THR A 60 22.32 0.57 -20.34
C THR A 60 21.29 0.43 -21.48
N TYR A 61 20.24 -0.37 -21.25
CA TYR A 61 19.20 -0.52 -22.27
C TYR A 61 18.28 0.72 -22.32
N LEU A 62 17.84 1.23 -21.19
CA LEU A 62 17.04 2.46 -21.10
C LEU A 62 17.71 3.64 -21.83
N GLU A 63 18.99 3.87 -21.55
CA GLU A 63 19.79 4.90 -22.19
C GLU A 63 19.93 4.69 -23.71
N SER A 64 19.99 3.44 -24.14
CA SER A 64 20.09 3.12 -25.57
C SER A 64 18.81 3.37 -26.35
N GLN A 65 17.68 3.44 -25.70
CA GLN A 65 16.37 3.65 -26.33
C GLN A 65 16.09 5.13 -26.65
N GLN A 66 16.55 6.05 -25.79
CA GLN A 66 16.22 7.48 -25.93
C GLN A 66 17.43 8.42 -25.85
N GLY A 67 18.62 7.89 -25.58
CA GLY A 67 19.80 8.70 -25.26
C GLY A 67 19.72 9.30 -23.85
N SER A 68 20.75 10.10 -23.50
CA SER A 68 20.71 10.89 -22.26
C SER A 68 19.81 12.10 -22.47
N THR A 69 18.64 12.10 -21.89
CA THR A 69 17.67 13.20 -21.88
C THR A 69 17.38 13.58 -20.45
N ASP A 70 16.91 14.80 -20.21
CA ASP A 70 16.46 15.23 -18.88
C ASP A 70 15.46 14.23 -18.25
N LEU A 71 14.64 13.59 -19.08
CA LEU A 71 13.71 12.56 -18.67
C LEU A 71 14.41 11.31 -18.15
N THR A 72 15.38 10.79 -18.91
CA THR A 72 16.13 9.59 -18.53
C THR A 72 16.92 9.84 -17.24
N ASP A 73 17.54 11.00 -17.10
CA ASP A 73 18.32 11.35 -15.91
C ASP A 73 17.41 11.52 -14.66
N ARG A 74 16.23 12.11 -14.84
CA ARG A 74 15.23 12.19 -13.78
C ARG A 74 14.75 10.81 -13.37
N LEU A 75 14.43 9.91 -14.30
CA LEU A 75 14.03 8.52 -14.01
C LEU A 75 15.12 7.77 -13.24
N LYS A 76 16.38 7.89 -13.64
CA LYS A 76 17.50 7.28 -12.92
C LYS A 76 17.58 7.77 -11.49
N THR A 77 17.48 9.09 -11.28
CA THR A 77 17.49 9.68 -9.94
C THR A 77 16.36 9.12 -9.05
N ILE A 78 15.15 9.01 -9.59
CA ILE A 78 14.00 8.47 -8.86
C ILE A 78 14.18 6.98 -8.55
N LEU A 79 14.61 6.20 -9.55
CA LEU A 79 14.83 4.76 -9.39
C LEU A 79 15.95 4.47 -8.38
N ASP A 80 17.06 5.21 -8.41
CA ASP A 80 18.17 5.08 -7.47
C ASP A 80 17.72 5.44 -6.03
N LYS A 81 16.89 6.47 -5.89
CA LYS A 81 16.29 6.81 -4.59
C LYS A 81 15.38 5.69 -4.10
N THR A 82 14.52 5.16 -4.96
CA THR A 82 13.64 4.02 -4.61
C THR A 82 14.44 2.79 -4.19
N VAL A 83 15.55 2.51 -4.88
CA VAL A 83 16.48 1.42 -4.48
C VAL A 83 17.02 1.67 -3.07
N SER A 84 17.52 2.89 -2.80
CA SER A 84 18.03 3.25 -1.47
C SER A 84 16.97 3.03 -0.37
N ASP A 85 15.72 3.39 -0.65
CA ASP A 85 14.61 3.18 0.27
C ASP A 85 14.38 1.68 0.54
N ILE A 86 14.34 0.84 -0.50
CA ILE A 86 14.22 -0.63 -0.35
C ILE A 86 15.40 -1.23 0.41
N GLU A 87 16.62 -0.82 0.10
CA GLU A 87 17.83 -1.30 0.76
C GLU A 87 17.85 -0.96 2.26
N SER A 88 17.22 0.15 2.65
CA SER A 88 17.05 0.51 4.06
C SER A 88 16.01 -0.33 4.80
N LEU A 89 15.03 -0.86 4.04
CA LEU A 89 13.94 -1.69 4.59
C LEU A 89 14.33 -3.15 4.75
N LEU A 90 15.17 -3.68 3.85
CA LEU A 90 15.38 -5.10 3.70
C LEU A 90 16.84 -5.46 3.92
N SER A 91 17.07 -6.54 4.69
CA SER A 91 18.36 -7.20 4.80
C SER A 91 18.26 -8.63 4.28
N VAL A 92 19.34 -9.13 3.70
CA VAL A 92 19.40 -10.42 3.02
C VAL A 92 20.67 -11.18 3.41
N GLN A 93 20.66 -12.50 3.34
CA GLN A 93 21.89 -13.29 3.35
C GLN A 93 22.50 -13.29 1.95
N HIS A 94 23.67 -12.69 1.82
CA HIS A 94 24.37 -12.61 0.53
C HIS A 94 24.70 -14.00 -0.02
N SER A 95 24.56 -14.16 -1.32
CA SER A 95 25.01 -15.33 -2.04
C SER A 95 25.64 -14.90 -3.36
N ASN A 96 26.86 -15.35 -3.61
CA ASN A 96 27.49 -15.11 -4.91
C ASN A 96 26.66 -15.73 -6.03
N PHE A 97 26.51 -15.01 -7.12
CA PHE A 97 25.74 -15.44 -8.27
C PHE A 97 26.49 -15.17 -9.57
N LEU A 98 26.54 -16.12 -10.48
CA LEU A 98 27.21 -15.94 -11.78
C LEU A 98 26.18 -15.56 -12.85
N TYR A 99 26.16 -14.29 -13.22
CA TYR A 99 25.34 -13.83 -14.33
C TYR A 99 25.87 -14.34 -15.66
N GLN A 100 24.97 -14.71 -16.56
CA GLN A 100 25.29 -15.14 -17.92
C GLN A 100 24.53 -14.29 -18.94
N PRO A 101 25.10 -14.01 -20.12
CA PRO A 101 24.42 -13.26 -21.18
C PRO A 101 23.04 -13.81 -21.51
N SER A 102 22.88 -15.14 -21.51
CA SER A 102 21.60 -15.80 -21.79
C SER A 102 20.51 -15.47 -20.75
N TYR A 103 20.88 -15.19 -19.50
CA TYR A 103 19.93 -14.78 -18.48
C TYR A 103 19.31 -13.43 -18.84
N ILE A 104 20.13 -12.50 -19.29
CA ILE A 104 19.74 -11.14 -19.63
C ILE A 104 18.99 -11.14 -20.97
N THR A 105 19.59 -11.73 -22.02
CA THR A 105 19.04 -11.62 -23.37
C THR A 105 17.87 -12.55 -23.64
N LYS A 106 17.96 -13.82 -23.19
CA LYS A 106 16.94 -14.82 -23.50
C LYS A 106 15.80 -14.83 -22.51
N PHE A 107 16.08 -14.75 -21.19
CA PHE A 107 15.05 -14.90 -20.19
C PHE A 107 14.40 -13.58 -19.79
N CYS A 108 15.19 -12.47 -19.76
CA CYS A 108 14.66 -11.14 -19.53
C CYS A 108 14.29 -10.39 -20.81
N GLY A 109 14.71 -10.88 -21.98
CA GLY A 109 14.43 -10.24 -23.25
C GLY A 109 15.17 -8.92 -23.49
N ILE A 110 16.24 -8.64 -22.74
CA ILE A 110 16.99 -7.39 -22.79
C ILE A 110 18.15 -7.50 -23.80
N PRO A 111 18.14 -6.73 -24.90
CA PRO A 111 19.13 -6.87 -25.97
C PRO A 111 20.45 -6.17 -25.66
N LYS A 112 20.48 -5.24 -24.71
CA LYS A 112 21.66 -4.45 -24.37
C LYS A 112 21.78 -4.24 -22.86
N TYR A 113 22.96 -4.49 -22.31
CA TYR A 113 23.28 -4.42 -20.89
C TYR A 113 24.74 -4.02 -20.69
N SER A 114 25.12 -3.69 -19.47
CA SER A 114 26.48 -3.25 -19.14
C SER A 114 27.52 -4.38 -19.33
N ASP A 115 28.72 -4.01 -19.80
CA ASP A 115 29.84 -4.95 -20.01
C ASP A 115 30.39 -5.50 -18.67
N ASP A 116 30.08 -4.87 -17.53
CA ASP A 116 30.56 -5.27 -16.21
C ASP A 116 29.67 -6.35 -15.55
N TYR A 117 28.71 -6.94 -16.29
CA TYR A 117 27.73 -7.91 -15.79
C TYR A 117 28.35 -9.10 -15.03
N LEU A 118 29.60 -9.48 -15.37
CA LEU A 118 30.32 -10.56 -14.68
C LEU A 118 30.65 -10.24 -13.22
N SER A 119 30.76 -8.96 -12.88
CA SER A 119 31.06 -8.51 -11.52
C SER A 119 29.84 -8.40 -10.62
N TRP A 120 28.64 -8.33 -11.22
CA TRP A 120 27.41 -8.05 -10.47
C TRP A 120 27.16 -9.02 -9.33
N GLY A 121 27.32 -10.32 -9.59
CA GLY A 121 26.95 -11.35 -8.63
C GLY A 121 27.87 -11.48 -7.41
N ASN A 122 29.00 -10.79 -7.40
CA ASN A 122 29.88 -10.69 -6.22
C ASN A 122 29.60 -9.46 -5.36
N THR A 123 28.85 -8.49 -5.93
CA THR A 123 28.66 -7.18 -5.30
C THR A 123 27.20 -6.92 -4.93
N TYR A 124 26.27 -7.42 -5.75
CA TYR A 124 24.85 -7.15 -5.63
C TYR A 124 24.05 -8.45 -5.43
N ASP A 125 22.95 -8.35 -4.69
CA ASP A 125 22.06 -9.46 -4.41
C ASP A 125 21.01 -9.64 -5.51
N LEU A 126 20.64 -8.53 -6.14
CA LEU A 126 19.64 -8.45 -7.20
C LEU A 126 20.09 -7.42 -8.23
N VAL A 127 19.83 -7.71 -9.51
CA VAL A 127 19.96 -6.74 -10.60
C VAL A 127 18.59 -6.45 -11.18
N ILE A 128 18.28 -5.19 -11.44
CA ILE A 128 17.03 -4.76 -12.07
C ILE A 128 17.38 -3.93 -13.31
N ILE A 129 16.72 -4.23 -14.43
CA ILE A 129 16.94 -3.55 -15.70
C ILE A 129 15.65 -2.83 -16.10
N PRO A 130 15.59 -1.49 -15.95
CA PRO A 130 14.46 -0.70 -16.42
C PRO A 130 14.57 -0.43 -17.90
N TYR A 131 13.42 -0.35 -18.60
CA TYR A 131 13.37 0.03 -20.00
C TYR A 131 11.98 0.52 -20.41
N PHE A 132 11.91 1.30 -21.49
CA PHE A 132 10.63 1.69 -22.08
C PHE A 132 10.05 0.55 -22.91
N ASN A 133 8.80 0.21 -22.64
CA ASN A 133 8.10 -0.84 -23.38
C ASN A 133 6.93 -0.25 -24.18
N ASP A 134 7.09 -0.23 -25.50
CA ASP A 134 6.11 0.33 -26.43
C ASP A 134 4.76 -0.40 -26.39
N SER A 135 4.70 -1.65 -25.97
CA SER A 135 3.45 -2.40 -25.82
C SER A 135 2.50 -1.78 -24.78
N LEU A 136 3.03 -1.01 -23.83
CA LEU A 136 2.25 -0.32 -22.81
C LEU A 136 1.61 0.98 -23.30
N THR A 137 2.01 1.52 -24.46
CA THR A 137 1.57 2.83 -24.98
C THR A 137 0.08 2.94 -25.26
N SER A 138 -0.60 1.83 -25.51
CA SER A 138 -2.04 1.75 -25.78
C SER A 138 -2.89 1.41 -24.55
N SER A 139 -2.25 1.15 -23.42
CA SER A 139 -2.89 0.76 -22.16
C SER A 139 -2.92 1.92 -21.16
N SER A 140 -3.73 1.77 -20.12
CA SER A 140 -3.69 2.65 -18.93
C SER A 140 -2.54 2.30 -17.97
N ILE A 141 -1.79 1.24 -18.26
CA ILE A 141 -0.66 0.75 -17.46
C ILE A 141 0.47 1.76 -17.54
N GLN A 142 0.97 2.17 -16.40
CA GLN A 142 2.08 3.14 -16.31
C GLN A 142 3.45 2.45 -16.23
N ALA A 143 3.51 1.37 -15.49
CA ALA A 143 4.67 0.50 -15.41
C ALA A 143 4.25 -0.94 -15.14
N ALA A 144 5.20 -1.87 -15.26
CA ALA A 144 5.05 -3.25 -14.88
C ALA A 144 6.42 -3.85 -14.55
N ALA A 145 6.49 -4.79 -13.62
CA ALA A 145 7.74 -5.44 -13.30
C ALA A 145 7.59 -6.93 -13.01
N THR A 146 8.66 -7.67 -13.20
CA THR A 146 8.72 -9.08 -12.85
C THR A 146 10.16 -9.55 -12.64
N ALA A 147 10.34 -10.58 -11.81
CA ALA A 147 11.59 -11.34 -11.77
C ALA A 147 11.69 -12.24 -13.01
N CYS A 148 12.81 -12.25 -13.70
CA CYS A 148 13.03 -13.11 -14.86
C CYS A 148 14.05 -14.23 -14.60
N VAL A 149 14.86 -14.11 -13.55
CA VAL A 149 15.78 -15.18 -13.11
C VAL A 149 15.73 -15.29 -11.58
N ALA A 150 15.60 -16.51 -11.11
CA ALA A 150 15.59 -16.83 -9.68
C ALA A 150 16.37 -18.12 -9.39
N ILE A 151 16.75 -18.33 -8.14
CA ILE A 151 17.46 -19.53 -7.67
C ILE A 151 16.49 -20.72 -7.65
N THR A 152 16.90 -21.89 -8.17
CA THR A 152 16.07 -23.09 -8.29
C THR A 152 15.45 -23.52 -6.96
N ASP A 153 16.27 -23.63 -5.92
CA ASP A 153 15.85 -24.24 -4.65
C ASP A 153 15.00 -23.32 -3.77
N THR A 154 15.08 -22.01 -3.97
CA THR A 154 14.46 -21.03 -3.09
C THR A 154 13.50 -20.10 -3.81
N LEU A 155 13.56 -20.02 -5.13
CA LEU A 155 12.93 -19.01 -5.95
C LEU A 155 13.34 -17.56 -5.63
N GLN A 156 14.39 -17.35 -4.82
CA GLN A 156 14.88 -16.01 -4.53
C GLN A 156 15.31 -15.30 -5.82
N PRO A 157 14.77 -14.10 -6.13
CA PRO A 157 15.07 -13.40 -7.37
C PRO A 157 16.53 -12.94 -7.44
N LYS A 158 17.11 -13.01 -8.64
CA LYS A 158 18.47 -12.52 -8.95
C LYS A 158 18.49 -11.53 -10.08
N LEU A 159 17.54 -11.58 -11.00
CA LEU A 159 17.42 -10.64 -12.10
C LEU A 159 15.95 -10.31 -12.35
N GLY A 160 15.64 -9.03 -12.41
CA GLY A 160 14.31 -8.52 -12.70
C GLY A 160 14.33 -7.41 -13.75
N ILE A 161 13.15 -7.10 -14.25
CA ILE A 161 12.93 -6.01 -15.22
C ILE A 161 11.81 -5.09 -14.73
N ILE A 162 11.94 -3.81 -15.08
CA ILE A 162 10.86 -2.82 -14.94
C ILE A 162 10.56 -2.27 -16.33
N MET A 163 9.35 -2.49 -16.78
CA MET A 163 8.81 -1.99 -18.04
C MET A 163 8.11 -0.67 -17.79
N ILE A 164 8.53 0.39 -18.41
CA ILE A 164 8.00 1.74 -18.23
C ILE A 164 7.19 2.12 -19.47
N ASN A 165 5.99 2.64 -19.30
CA ASN A 165 5.19 3.15 -20.40
C ASN A 165 5.87 4.42 -20.98
N PRO A 166 6.22 4.45 -22.29
CA PRO A 166 6.84 5.63 -22.90
C PRO A 166 5.96 6.89 -22.85
N LYS A 167 4.64 6.71 -22.65
CA LYS A 167 3.67 7.80 -22.49
C LYS A 167 3.39 8.16 -21.03
N LEU A 168 4.16 7.61 -20.10
CA LEU A 168 4.07 8.01 -18.70
C LEU A 168 4.20 9.53 -18.62
N GLU A 169 3.18 10.18 -18.10
CA GLU A 169 3.18 11.64 -18.02
C GLU A 169 4.12 12.10 -16.91
N PHE A 170 5.30 12.52 -17.33
CA PHE A 170 6.29 13.15 -16.47
C PHE A 170 6.05 14.65 -16.33
N SER A 171 4.78 15.08 -16.25
CA SER A 171 4.48 16.49 -16.09
C SER A 171 5.21 17.02 -14.84
N LYS A 172 5.62 18.30 -14.85
CA LYS A 172 6.32 18.94 -13.71
C LYS A 172 5.52 18.90 -12.41
N GLN A 173 4.27 18.46 -12.48
CA GLN A 173 3.33 18.36 -11.39
C GLN A 173 3.12 16.93 -10.88
N ASN A 174 3.38 15.91 -11.71
CA ASN A 174 3.54 14.55 -11.20
C ASN A 174 4.87 14.51 -10.48
N SER A 175 4.81 14.69 -9.20
CA SER A 175 5.99 14.81 -8.38
C SER A 175 6.80 13.53 -8.49
N ASP A 176 8.08 13.67 -8.28
CA ASP A 176 9.01 12.57 -8.16
C ASP A 176 8.52 11.54 -7.14
N ARG A 177 7.78 12.01 -6.13
CA ARG A 177 7.14 11.19 -5.10
C ARG A 177 6.16 10.15 -5.63
N PHE A 178 5.30 10.52 -6.56
CA PHE A 178 4.39 9.56 -7.20
C PHE A 178 5.17 8.47 -7.93
N LEU A 179 6.21 8.86 -8.67
CA LEU A 179 7.06 7.91 -9.38
C LEU A 179 7.88 7.04 -8.43
N GLU A 180 8.34 7.56 -7.30
CA GLU A 180 8.98 6.78 -6.23
C GLU A 180 8.05 5.67 -5.71
N LEU A 181 6.80 6.01 -5.40
CA LEU A 181 5.80 5.04 -4.93
C LEU A 181 5.46 4.01 -6.02
N LEU A 182 5.32 4.45 -7.28
CA LEU A 182 5.12 3.57 -8.41
C LEU A 182 6.27 2.56 -8.55
N PHE A 183 7.50 3.03 -8.55
CA PHE A 183 8.65 2.13 -8.70
C PHE A 183 8.89 1.27 -7.47
N LEU A 184 8.55 1.73 -6.27
CA LEU A 184 8.55 0.91 -5.07
C LEU A 184 7.57 -0.26 -5.19
N HIS A 185 6.37 0.00 -5.68
CA HIS A 185 5.36 -1.00 -5.99
C HIS A 185 5.88 -2.01 -7.02
N GLU A 186 6.40 -1.53 -8.14
CA GLU A 186 6.93 -2.38 -9.21
C GLU A 186 8.13 -3.24 -8.74
N MET A 187 9.06 -2.66 -7.99
CA MET A 187 10.19 -3.42 -7.43
C MET A 187 9.73 -4.49 -6.45
N SER A 188 8.62 -4.26 -5.74
CA SER A 188 8.05 -5.28 -4.84
C SER A 188 7.53 -6.50 -5.60
N HIS A 189 7.02 -6.33 -6.84
CA HIS A 189 6.68 -7.45 -7.71
C HIS A 189 7.92 -8.27 -8.11
N VAL A 190 9.05 -7.61 -8.36
CA VAL A 190 10.33 -8.31 -8.61
C VAL A 190 10.77 -9.09 -7.38
N LEU A 191 10.61 -8.51 -6.19
CA LEU A 191 11.15 -9.05 -4.94
C LEU A 191 10.32 -10.20 -4.37
N ILE A 192 8.97 -10.07 -4.35
CA ILE A 192 8.10 -11.07 -3.71
C ILE A 192 6.62 -11.02 -4.11
N PHE A 193 6.04 -9.86 -4.46
CA PHE A 193 4.61 -9.73 -4.73
C PHE A 193 4.22 -10.29 -6.10
N HIS A 194 4.31 -11.61 -6.23
CA HIS A 194 3.98 -12.30 -7.48
C HIS A 194 3.40 -13.69 -7.15
N PRO A 195 2.35 -14.15 -7.86
CA PRO A 195 1.69 -15.43 -7.59
C PRO A 195 2.65 -16.63 -7.57
N SER A 196 3.66 -16.67 -8.44
CA SER A 196 4.65 -17.76 -8.46
C SER A 196 5.43 -17.87 -7.15
N PHE A 197 5.78 -16.74 -6.50
CA PHE A 197 6.42 -16.76 -5.19
C PHE A 197 5.45 -17.24 -4.11
N PHE A 198 4.22 -16.72 -4.13
CA PHE A 198 3.20 -17.08 -3.14
C PHE A 198 2.88 -18.58 -3.17
N VAL A 199 2.77 -19.16 -4.38
CA VAL A 199 2.55 -20.61 -4.56
C VAL A 199 3.76 -21.41 -4.10
N PHE A 200 4.96 -21.03 -4.54
CA PHE A 200 6.20 -21.76 -4.23
C PHE A 200 6.47 -21.79 -2.71
N LEU A 201 6.18 -20.70 -2.02
CA LEU A 201 6.42 -20.53 -0.58
C LEU A 201 5.25 -21.01 0.30
N ASP A 202 4.21 -21.64 -0.30
CA ASP A 202 2.98 -22.06 0.39
C ASP A 202 2.31 -20.94 1.21
N MET A 203 2.34 -19.71 0.69
CA MET A 203 1.75 -18.54 1.36
C MET A 203 0.25 -18.42 1.16
N LEU A 204 -0.34 -19.18 0.21
CA LEU A 204 -1.73 -19.04 -0.18
C LEU A 204 -2.66 -20.02 0.54
N SER A 205 -3.83 -19.51 0.89
CA SER A 205 -5.05 -20.27 1.07
C SER A 205 -6.12 -19.78 0.11
N GLN A 206 -7.19 -20.55 -0.06
CA GLN A 206 -8.29 -20.20 -0.96
C GLN A 206 -9.63 -20.43 -0.27
N LYS A 207 -10.57 -19.54 -0.52
CA LYS A 207 -11.95 -19.64 -0.03
C LYS A 207 -12.91 -19.31 -1.16
N VAL A 208 -14.09 -19.92 -1.14
CA VAL A 208 -15.19 -19.54 -2.05
C VAL A 208 -15.98 -18.43 -1.37
N VAL A 209 -15.93 -17.23 -1.91
CA VAL A 209 -16.68 -16.07 -1.45
C VAL A 209 -17.57 -15.62 -2.60
N ASN A 210 -18.88 -15.47 -2.37
CA ASN A 210 -19.85 -15.04 -3.38
C ASN A 210 -19.78 -15.85 -4.70
N ARG A 211 -19.52 -17.17 -4.61
CA ARG A 211 -19.33 -18.12 -5.73
C ARG A 211 -18.03 -17.95 -6.51
N GLU A 212 -17.17 -17.03 -6.12
CA GLU A 212 -15.84 -16.83 -6.69
C GLU A 212 -14.75 -17.44 -5.81
N MET A 213 -13.64 -17.86 -6.43
CA MET A 213 -12.47 -18.34 -5.73
C MET A 213 -11.59 -17.14 -5.36
N VAL A 214 -11.47 -16.87 -4.07
CA VAL A 214 -10.63 -15.79 -3.53
C VAL A 214 -9.40 -16.39 -2.88
N TYR A 215 -8.24 -15.89 -3.24
CA TYR A 215 -6.96 -16.25 -2.63
C TYR A 215 -6.63 -15.32 -1.47
N TYR A 216 -6.00 -15.88 -0.44
CA TYR A 216 -5.61 -15.19 0.78
C TYR A 216 -4.14 -15.47 1.07
N ILE A 217 -3.38 -14.47 1.46
CA ILE A 217 -2.06 -14.67 2.05
C ILE A 217 -2.26 -15.09 3.51
N LYS A 218 -1.91 -16.35 3.81
CA LYS A 218 -2.06 -17.00 5.13
C LYS A 218 -0.77 -17.04 5.95
N SER A 219 0.31 -16.49 5.43
CA SER A 219 1.62 -16.61 6.04
C SER A 219 1.67 -16.00 7.44
N PRO A 220 2.49 -16.55 8.37
CA PRO A 220 2.34 -16.30 9.81
C PRO A 220 2.50 -14.85 10.23
N LYS A 221 3.48 -14.13 9.66
CA LYS A 221 3.72 -12.72 10.00
C LYS A 221 2.67 -11.80 9.42
N VAL A 222 2.20 -12.08 8.20
CA VAL A 222 1.06 -11.36 7.60
C VAL A 222 -0.17 -11.48 8.50
N VAL A 223 -0.52 -12.69 8.93
CA VAL A 223 -1.66 -12.92 9.83
C VAL A 223 -1.44 -12.23 11.19
N GLU A 224 -0.24 -12.29 11.76
CA GLU A 224 0.10 -11.61 13.02
C GLU A 224 -0.12 -10.10 12.90
N LYS A 225 0.42 -9.46 11.87
CA LYS A 225 0.30 -8.01 11.64
C LYS A 225 -1.14 -7.59 11.33
N ALA A 226 -1.85 -8.39 10.55
CA ALA A 226 -3.27 -8.15 10.25
C ALA A 226 -4.15 -8.21 11.51
N ARG A 227 -3.97 -9.23 12.36
CA ARG A 227 -4.72 -9.34 13.63
C ARG A 227 -4.50 -8.13 14.53
N LEU A 228 -3.25 -7.66 14.61
CA LEU A 228 -2.91 -6.46 15.39
C LEU A 228 -3.54 -5.21 14.78
N HIS A 229 -3.44 -5.03 13.47
CA HIS A 229 -3.96 -3.85 12.78
C HIS A 229 -5.47 -3.74 12.91
N PHE A 230 -6.19 -4.80 12.54
CA PHE A 230 -7.66 -4.81 12.56
C PHE A 230 -8.27 -5.09 13.94
N ASN A 231 -7.46 -5.43 14.95
CA ASN A 231 -7.92 -5.88 16.26
C ASN A 231 -8.88 -7.09 16.17
N CYS A 232 -8.48 -8.11 15.40
CA CYS A 232 -9.29 -9.30 15.16
C CYS A 232 -8.45 -10.58 15.20
N ASP A 233 -8.56 -11.36 16.26
CA ASP A 233 -7.79 -12.60 16.46
C ASP A 233 -8.19 -13.74 15.51
N SER A 234 -9.38 -13.68 14.91
CA SER A 234 -9.88 -14.73 14.02
C SER A 234 -9.42 -14.61 12.56
N ILE A 235 -8.68 -13.57 12.21
CA ILE A 235 -8.09 -13.44 10.87
C ILE A 235 -7.13 -14.62 10.63
N ASP A 236 -7.33 -15.32 9.52
CA ASP A 236 -6.50 -16.45 9.07
C ASP A 236 -5.80 -16.19 7.73
N GLY A 237 -5.94 -15.00 7.18
CA GLY A 237 -5.29 -14.50 5.97
C GLY A 237 -5.91 -13.19 5.50
N ILE A 238 -5.17 -12.47 4.64
CA ILE A 238 -5.63 -11.25 3.97
C ILE A 238 -5.92 -11.56 2.51
N PRO A 239 -7.09 -11.19 1.98
CA PRO A 239 -7.46 -11.50 0.61
C PRO A 239 -6.63 -10.71 -0.40
N LEU A 240 -6.36 -11.36 -1.52
CA LEU A 240 -5.80 -10.75 -2.72
C LEU A 240 -6.92 -10.25 -3.63
N GLU A 241 -6.61 -9.20 -4.40
CA GLU A 241 -7.50 -8.53 -5.33
C GLU A 241 -8.14 -9.52 -6.32
N THR A 242 -9.43 -9.41 -6.51
CA THR A 242 -10.21 -10.22 -7.44
C THR A 242 -10.70 -9.43 -8.65
N TYR A 243 -10.75 -8.09 -8.53
CA TYR A 243 -11.21 -7.20 -9.60
C TYR A 243 -10.10 -6.89 -10.62
N GLY A 244 -10.51 -6.51 -11.84
CA GLY A 244 -9.60 -6.03 -12.89
C GLY A 244 -9.05 -7.12 -13.80
N GLY A 245 -9.25 -8.39 -13.49
CA GLY A 245 -8.81 -9.53 -14.32
C GLY A 245 -7.29 -9.65 -14.41
N VAL A 246 -6.81 -10.12 -15.57
CA VAL A 246 -5.37 -10.23 -15.83
C VAL A 246 -4.75 -8.83 -15.80
N GLY A 247 -3.95 -8.52 -14.80
CA GLY A 247 -3.35 -7.21 -14.56
C GLY A 247 -3.53 -6.68 -13.14
N SER A 248 -4.42 -7.26 -12.34
CA SER A 248 -4.72 -6.83 -10.98
C SER A 248 -4.90 -8.00 -10.03
N SER A 249 -5.63 -9.02 -10.49
CA SER A 249 -6.06 -10.15 -9.67
C SER A 249 -4.90 -11.06 -9.25
N GLY A 250 -4.75 -11.30 -7.95
CA GLY A 250 -3.86 -12.33 -7.41
C GLY A 250 -2.44 -11.87 -7.04
N SER A 251 -2.02 -10.66 -7.42
CA SER A 251 -0.70 -10.09 -7.08
C SER A 251 -0.77 -8.80 -6.26
N HIS A 252 -1.97 -8.39 -5.90
CA HIS A 252 -2.23 -7.18 -5.11
C HIS A 252 -3.15 -7.51 -3.96
N TRP A 253 -3.18 -6.63 -2.96
CA TRP A 253 -4.16 -6.71 -1.89
C TRP A 253 -5.55 -6.32 -2.37
N GLU A 254 -6.55 -6.99 -1.81
CA GLU A 254 -7.96 -6.62 -2.00
C GLU A 254 -8.23 -5.24 -1.39
N SER A 255 -8.58 -4.28 -2.24
CA SER A 255 -8.77 -2.87 -1.85
C SER A 255 -9.90 -2.67 -0.84
N ARG A 256 -10.87 -3.60 -0.77
CA ARG A 256 -11.94 -3.58 0.24
C ARG A 256 -11.39 -3.61 1.67
N TYR A 257 -10.21 -4.18 1.89
CA TYR A 257 -9.59 -4.36 3.21
C TYR A 257 -8.27 -3.60 3.38
N MET A 258 -7.56 -3.36 2.28
CA MET A 258 -6.21 -2.80 2.31
C MET A 258 -6.10 -1.47 1.56
N LEU A 259 -7.20 -0.71 1.47
CA LEU A 259 -7.23 0.57 0.77
C LEU A 259 -6.16 1.52 1.31
N GLY A 260 -5.33 2.06 0.43
CA GLY A 260 -4.21 2.91 0.81
C GLY A 260 -2.90 2.17 1.10
N ASP A 261 -2.88 0.82 1.12
CA ASP A 261 -1.61 0.11 1.07
C ASP A 261 -0.96 0.25 -0.31
N TYR A 262 0.38 0.39 -0.36
CA TYR A 262 1.10 0.60 -1.62
C TYR A 262 1.01 -0.60 -2.58
N MET A 263 0.63 -1.79 -2.13
CA MET A 263 0.44 -2.99 -2.95
C MET A 263 -1.02 -3.26 -3.33
N ILE A 264 -1.90 -2.26 -3.30
CA ILE A 264 -3.20 -2.34 -3.98
C ILE A 264 -3.03 -2.10 -5.49
N ALA A 265 -3.96 -2.61 -6.30
CA ALA A 265 -3.88 -2.54 -7.77
C ALA A 265 -4.22 -1.16 -8.36
N THR A 266 -4.54 -0.18 -7.53
CA THR A 266 -5.12 1.10 -7.97
C THR A 266 -4.51 2.29 -7.25
N ASP A 267 -4.56 3.45 -7.90
CA ASP A 267 -4.20 4.72 -7.26
C ASP A 267 -5.13 5.04 -6.09
N TYR A 268 -4.55 5.55 -5.04
CA TYR A 268 -5.28 6.10 -3.92
C TYR A 268 -4.53 7.33 -3.36
N PRO A 269 -5.25 8.40 -2.94
CA PRO A 269 -4.59 9.65 -2.51
C PRO A 269 -3.76 9.51 -1.22
N GLU A 270 -3.95 8.45 -0.48
CA GLU A 270 -3.20 8.11 0.73
C GLU A 270 -2.55 6.74 0.58
N ILE A 271 -1.36 6.70 -0.05
CA ILE A 271 -0.58 5.47 -0.24
C ILE A 271 0.49 5.37 0.82
N VAL A 272 0.52 4.25 1.53
CA VAL A 272 1.49 3.97 2.60
C VAL A 272 2.02 2.53 2.51
N ILE A 273 3.20 2.29 3.07
CA ILE A 273 3.75 0.94 3.23
C ILE A 273 3.26 0.39 4.56
N SER A 274 2.37 -0.61 4.54
CA SER A 274 1.89 -1.22 5.78
C SER A 274 2.84 -2.27 6.34
N ASP A 275 2.78 -2.50 7.66
CA ASP A 275 3.45 -3.63 8.30
C ASP A 275 2.95 -4.98 7.76
N ILE A 276 1.72 -5.04 7.24
CA ILE A 276 1.13 -6.24 6.63
C ILE A 276 1.87 -6.56 5.32
N SER A 277 2.10 -5.56 4.47
CA SER A 277 2.89 -5.74 3.24
C SER A 277 4.35 -6.07 3.53
N LEU A 278 4.97 -5.41 4.50
CA LEU A 278 6.33 -5.72 4.92
C LEU A 278 6.46 -7.16 5.47
N ALA A 279 5.42 -7.67 6.11
CA ALA A 279 5.40 -9.05 6.62
C ALA A 279 5.48 -10.10 5.50
N VAL A 280 5.03 -9.81 4.29
CA VAL A 280 5.18 -10.72 3.13
C VAL A 280 6.65 -10.95 2.82
N PHE A 281 7.47 -9.91 2.88
CA PHE A 281 8.92 -10.02 2.69
C PHE A 281 9.56 -10.88 3.78
N GLU A 282 9.18 -10.68 5.04
CA GLU A 282 9.73 -11.48 6.15
C GLU A 282 9.32 -12.95 6.05
N ASP A 283 8.05 -13.22 5.74
CA ASP A 283 7.52 -14.57 5.59
C ASP A 283 8.10 -15.34 4.38
N SER A 284 8.69 -14.63 3.40
CA SER A 284 9.43 -15.27 2.31
C SER A 284 10.65 -16.06 2.79
N GLY A 285 11.19 -15.70 3.95
CA GLY A 285 12.44 -16.23 4.46
C GLY A 285 13.69 -15.72 3.71
N TYR A 286 13.52 -14.87 2.68
CA TYR A 286 14.65 -14.25 1.97
C TYR A 286 15.19 -13.06 2.70
N TYR A 287 14.29 -12.28 3.33
CA TYR A 287 14.60 -10.97 3.90
C TYR A 287 14.35 -10.92 5.40
N LYS A 288 15.14 -10.12 6.10
CA LYS A 288 14.76 -9.51 7.36
C LYS A 288 14.24 -8.10 7.08
N VAL A 289 13.19 -7.73 7.78
CA VAL A 289 12.46 -6.50 7.52
C VAL A 289 12.68 -5.50 8.65
N ASN A 290 12.83 -4.25 8.26
CA ASN A 290 12.84 -3.12 9.12
C ASN A 290 11.44 -2.50 9.19
N TYR A 291 10.63 -2.90 10.17
CA TYR A 291 9.29 -2.35 10.38
C TYR A 291 9.38 -0.95 11.00
N TYR A 292 9.08 0.07 10.26
CA TYR A 292 9.07 1.46 10.74
C TYR A 292 7.79 2.23 10.39
N THR A 293 6.99 1.69 9.47
CA THR A 293 5.76 2.33 9.02
C THR A 293 4.55 1.99 9.89
N GLY A 294 4.73 1.09 10.86
CA GLY A 294 3.65 0.61 11.70
C GLY A 294 2.91 1.73 12.40
N GLY A 295 1.75 2.06 11.90
CA GLY A 295 0.95 3.13 12.41
C GLY A 295 0.54 4.18 11.37
N LEU A 296 1.15 4.22 10.18
CA LEU A 296 0.71 5.10 9.09
C LEU A 296 -0.49 4.52 8.35
N PHE A 297 -0.52 3.21 8.12
CA PHE A 297 -1.68 2.54 7.54
C PHE A 297 -2.86 2.59 8.50
N ARG A 298 -3.98 3.19 8.08
CA ARG A 298 -5.13 3.50 8.94
C ARG A 298 -6.40 2.77 8.55
N PHE A 299 -6.59 2.47 7.28
CA PHE A 299 -7.83 1.87 6.79
C PHE A 299 -8.16 0.58 7.54
N GLY A 300 -9.35 0.51 8.11
CA GLY A 300 -9.82 -0.62 8.93
C GLY A 300 -9.14 -0.79 10.30
N LYS A 301 -8.28 0.15 10.72
CA LYS A 301 -7.51 0.01 11.96
C LYS A 301 -8.39 -0.04 13.20
N GLY A 302 -8.35 -1.17 13.88
CA GLY A 302 -9.11 -1.36 15.13
C GLY A 302 -10.59 -1.68 14.96
N GLU A 303 -11.11 -1.80 13.73
CA GLU A 303 -12.54 -2.03 13.41
C GLU A 303 -13.04 -3.42 13.84
N GLY A 304 -12.14 -4.31 14.22
CA GLY A 304 -12.50 -5.64 14.72
C GLY A 304 -12.85 -6.62 13.61
N CYS A 305 -13.31 -7.80 14.04
CA CYS A 305 -13.63 -8.89 13.10
C CYS A 305 -14.85 -8.57 12.22
N ASP A 306 -15.70 -7.67 12.64
CA ASP A 306 -16.85 -7.23 11.86
C ASP A 306 -16.44 -6.59 10.52
N PHE A 307 -15.25 -5.98 10.45
CA PHE A 307 -14.73 -5.40 9.22
C PHE A 307 -14.58 -6.44 8.09
N PHE A 308 -14.28 -7.68 8.43
CA PHE A 308 -14.20 -8.81 7.50
C PHE A 308 -15.52 -9.56 7.32
N ASN A 309 -16.38 -9.56 8.33
CA ASN A 309 -17.58 -10.40 8.36
C ASN A 309 -18.84 -9.68 7.91
N LYS A 310 -18.83 -8.35 7.84
CA LYS A 310 -20.00 -7.54 7.49
C LYS A 310 -19.80 -6.81 6.17
N LYS A 311 -20.91 -6.53 5.50
CA LYS A 311 -20.93 -5.63 4.36
C LYS A 311 -20.53 -4.21 4.79
N CYS A 312 -19.92 -3.45 3.89
CA CYS A 312 -19.57 -2.04 4.14
C CYS A 312 -20.81 -1.15 4.37
N ILE A 313 -21.94 -1.50 3.74
CA ILE A 313 -23.23 -0.84 3.94
C ILE A 313 -24.26 -1.88 4.36
N ILE A 314 -25.00 -1.59 5.43
CA ILE A 314 -26.08 -2.43 5.99
C ILE A 314 -27.28 -1.55 6.25
N GLU A 315 -28.44 -1.89 5.68
CA GLU A 315 -29.70 -1.19 5.87
C GLU A 315 -29.62 0.33 5.66
N GLY A 316 -28.80 0.76 4.66
CA GLY A 316 -28.61 2.17 4.29
C GLY A 316 -27.66 2.95 5.22
N GLY A 317 -26.99 2.28 6.16
CA GLY A 317 -25.95 2.84 7.03
C GLY A 317 -24.63 2.10 6.90
N THR A 318 -23.57 2.62 7.49
CA THR A 318 -22.28 1.94 7.59
C THR A 318 -21.90 1.73 9.05
N PRO A 319 -21.48 0.51 9.45
CA PRO A 319 -20.91 0.28 10.77
C PRO A 319 -19.46 0.79 10.89
N PHE A 320 -18.85 1.25 9.78
CA PHE A 320 -17.44 1.67 9.66
C PHE A 320 -17.38 3.10 9.12
N ALA A 321 -17.79 4.06 9.95
CA ALA A 321 -18.04 5.44 9.53
C ALA A 321 -16.76 6.21 9.10
N ASN A 322 -15.58 5.76 9.54
CA ASN A 322 -14.30 6.35 9.12
C ASN A 322 -13.80 5.79 7.80
N GLU A 323 -14.35 4.66 7.34
CA GLU A 323 -13.87 3.91 6.19
C GLU A 323 -14.81 4.06 4.98
N PHE A 324 -16.13 4.07 5.22
CA PHE A 324 -17.14 4.09 4.18
C PHE A 324 -18.13 5.21 4.37
N CYS A 325 -18.54 5.79 3.27
CA CYS A 325 -19.46 6.91 3.21
C CYS A 325 -20.82 6.50 2.61
N LEU A 326 -21.80 7.40 2.64
CA LEU A 326 -23.18 7.07 2.25
C LEU A 326 -23.74 7.93 1.12
N ASN A 327 -23.14 9.07 0.87
CA ASN A 327 -23.70 10.08 -0.04
C ASN A 327 -22.62 10.68 -0.94
N SER A 328 -22.78 10.58 -2.26
CA SER A 328 -21.81 11.09 -3.24
C SER A 328 -21.61 12.61 -3.21
N GLN A 329 -22.48 13.35 -2.54
CA GLN A 329 -22.34 14.80 -2.33
C GLN A 329 -21.61 15.14 -1.03
N GLU A 330 -21.29 14.13 -0.24
CA GLU A 330 -20.65 14.30 1.06
C GLU A 330 -19.14 14.45 0.88
N PRO A 331 -18.52 15.50 1.47
CA PRO A 331 -17.08 15.52 1.63
C PRO A 331 -16.69 14.38 2.56
N PHE A 332 -15.59 13.73 2.26
CA PHE A 332 -15.12 12.61 3.05
C PHE A 332 -13.59 12.53 3.00
N CYS A 333 -12.94 12.72 4.13
CA CYS A 333 -11.49 12.56 4.23
C CYS A 333 -11.08 11.10 4.04
N THR A 334 -9.83 10.85 3.67
CA THR A 334 -9.27 9.49 3.75
C THR A 334 -9.19 9.02 5.19
N SER A 335 -9.18 7.71 5.43
CA SER A 335 -9.20 7.11 6.77
C SER A 335 -8.03 7.52 7.66
N GLY A 336 -6.87 7.82 7.05
CA GLY A 336 -5.70 8.35 7.75
C GLY A 336 -5.72 9.85 7.96
N HIS A 337 -6.76 10.53 7.48
CA HIS A 337 -6.86 11.98 7.51
C HIS A 337 -5.72 12.72 6.79
N LEU A 338 -5.05 12.06 5.83
CA LEU A 338 -3.96 12.69 5.06
C LEU A 338 -4.46 13.43 3.83
N SER A 339 -5.61 13.04 3.27
CA SER A 339 -6.11 13.63 2.02
C SER A 339 -7.58 14.00 2.07
N LYS A 340 -7.91 15.07 1.34
CA LYS A 340 -9.29 15.47 1.08
C LYS A 340 -9.89 14.57 0.01
N GLY A 341 -11.18 14.26 0.11
CA GLY A 341 -11.90 13.50 -0.88
C GLY A 341 -13.40 13.74 -0.84
N HIS A 342 -14.08 12.99 -1.67
CA HIS A 342 -15.54 12.89 -1.73
C HIS A 342 -15.94 11.43 -1.68
N CYS A 343 -17.14 11.19 -1.23
CA CYS A 343 -17.72 9.86 -1.27
C CYS A 343 -17.90 9.40 -2.73
N TYR A 344 -17.17 8.38 -3.14
CA TYR A 344 -17.31 7.81 -4.48
C TYR A 344 -18.51 6.86 -4.54
N ILE A 345 -19.56 7.29 -5.20
CA ILE A 345 -20.74 6.51 -5.51
C ILE A 345 -21.09 6.77 -6.98
N ALA A 346 -21.23 5.70 -7.76
CA ALA A 346 -21.48 5.75 -9.19
C ALA A 346 -22.68 4.89 -9.60
N LYS A 347 -23.29 5.23 -10.72
CA LYS A 347 -24.31 4.40 -11.38
C LYS A 347 -23.67 3.63 -12.53
N TYR A 348 -23.78 2.31 -12.47
CA TYR A 348 -23.25 1.38 -13.46
C TYR A 348 -24.27 1.07 -14.56
N ASN A 349 -23.81 0.59 -15.70
CA ASN A 349 -24.69 0.29 -16.85
C ASN A 349 -25.53 -0.98 -16.64
N SER A 350 -24.98 -1.95 -15.92
CA SER A 350 -25.63 -3.21 -15.55
C SER A 350 -25.91 -3.25 -14.05
N GLU A 351 -26.80 -4.12 -13.65
CA GLU A 351 -26.98 -4.46 -12.24
C GLU A 351 -25.69 -5.06 -11.69
N LEU A 352 -25.33 -4.68 -10.49
CA LEU A 352 -24.24 -5.29 -9.73
C LEU A 352 -24.67 -6.69 -9.26
N GLU A 353 -23.72 -7.53 -8.97
CA GLU A 353 -23.99 -8.82 -8.35
C GLU A 353 -24.64 -8.63 -6.96
N ASP A 354 -25.48 -9.56 -6.54
CA ASP A 354 -26.26 -9.49 -5.30
C ASP A 354 -25.39 -9.20 -4.05
N SER A 355 -24.15 -9.67 -4.07
CA SER A 355 -23.15 -9.46 -3.00
C SER A 355 -22.73 -8.00 -2.87
N TYR A 356 -22.74 -7.25 -3.97
CA TYR A 356 -22.28 -5.87 -4.09
C TYR A 356 -23.43 -4.85 -4.17
N GLN A 357 -24.68 -5.31 -4.04
CA GLN A 357 -25.85 -4.43 -4.01
C GLN A 357 -26.02 -3.85 -2.60
N TYR A 358 -25.52 -2.65 -2.40
CA TYR A 358 -25.58 -1.93 -1.12
C TYR A 358 -26.70 -0.88 -1.08
N PHE A 359 -27.22 -0.50 -2.23
CA PHE A 359 -28.24 0.54 -2.40
C PHE A 359 -29.54 -0.04 -2.95
N SER A 360 -30.63 0.72 -2.82
CA SER A 360 -31.94 0.30 -3.35
C SER A 360 -31.99 0.19 -4.88
N ASP A 361 -31.21 1.00 -5.61
CA ASP A 361 -30.97 0.82 -7.04
C ASP A 361 -29.81 -0.16 -7.23
N THR A 362 -30.09 -1.34 -7.79
CA THR A 362 -29.12 -2.42 -8.01
C THR A 362 -27.95 -2.06 -8.92
N LYS A 363 -28.03 -0.91 -9.59
CA LYS A 363 -26.97 -0.37 -10.45
C LYS A 363 -26.08 0.66 -9.77
N ILE A 364 -26.36 1.02 -8.53
CA ILE A 364 -25.56 1.97 -7.76
C ILE A 364 -24.60 1.23 -6.84
N GLY A 365 -23.34 1.65 -6.85
CA GLY A 365 -22.28 1.14 -5.98
C GLY A 365 -21.15 2.14 -5.81
N GLY A 366 -20.23 1.82 -4.92
CA GLY A 366 -19.00 2.56 -4.71
C GLY A 366 -17.88 2.15 -5.67
N TYR A 367 -16.67 2.13 -5.19
CA TYR A 367 -15.44 1.89 -5.97
C TYR A 367 -15.27 0.40 -6.31
N PRO A 368 -15.18 0.02 -7.60
CA PRO A 368 -15.17 -1.39 -8.00
C PRO A 368 -14.05 -2.23 -7.37
N PRO A 369 -12.78 -1.77 -7.33
CA PRO A 369 -11.72 -2.54 -6.67
C PRO A 369 -11.92 -2.70 -5.16
N ALA A 370 -12.76 -1.90 -4.52
CA ALA A 370 -13.13 -2.06 -3.11
C ALA A 370 -14.48 -2.80 -2.96
N ASP A 371 -14.75 -3.80 -3.80
CA ASP A 371 -16.00 -4.55 -3.80
C ASP A 371 -17.24 -3.66 -3.93
N TYR A 372 -17.14 -2.59 -4.70
CA TYR A 372 -18.17 -1.57 -4.84
C TYR A 372 -18.59 -0.88 -3.53
N CYS A 373 -17.76 -0.95 -2.49
CA CYS A 373 -17.97 -0.15 -1.29
C CYS A 373 -17.74 1.34 -1.57
N PRO A 374 -18.59 2.24 -1.04
CA PRO A 374 -18.38 3.67 -1.18
C PRO A 374 -17.26 4.14 -0.24
N ILE A 375 -16.21 4.68 -0.84
CA ILE A 375 -14.99 5.12 -0.16
C ILE A 375 -14.74 6.60 -0.41
N SER A 376 -13.85 7.21 0.38
CA SER A 376 -13.26 8.49 0.04
C SER A 376 -12.44 8.36 -1.23
N PHE A 377 -12.73 9.20 -2.19
CA PHE A 377 -11.94 9.29 -3.42
C PHE A 377 -11.74 10.75 -3.81
N ASP A 378 -10.68 11.01 -4.56
CA ASP A 378 -10.35 12.36 -4.94
C ASP A 378 -11.36 12.96 -5.94
N ASN A 379 -11.39 14.29 -6.02
CA ASN A 379 -12.27 14.98 -6.95
C ASN A 379 -11.71 14.91 -8.38
N LEU A 380 -12.35 14.15 -9.23
CA LEU A 380 -11.97 13.79 -10.59
C LEU A 380 -11.79 14.95 -11.58
N TYR A 381 -11.95 16.21 -11.17
CA TYR A 381 -12.02 17.35 -12.09
C TYR A 381 -10.69 18.04 -12.35
N ASP A 382 -9.64 17.82 -11.55
CA ASP A 382 -8.32 18.42 -11.81
C ASP A 382 -7.25 17.37 -12.17
N LYS A 383 -7.35 16.87 -13.39
CA LYS A 383 -6.47 15.81 -13.93
C LYS A 383 -4.98 16.14 -13.98
N ALA A 384 -4.62 17.39 -13.86
CA ALA A 384 -3.24 17.85 -14.04
C ALA A 384 -2.42 17.90 -12.74
N ASN A 385 -3.10 17.92 -11.56
CA ASN A 385 -2.46 18.15 -10.26
C ASN A 385 -2.82 17.11 -9.19
N TYR A 386 -3.23 15.97 -9.59
CA TYR A 386 -4.05 14.99 -8.91
C TYR A 386 -3.60 14.58 -7.50
N TYR A 387 -2.35 14.23 -7.33
CA TYR A 387 -1.88 13.54 -6.12
C TYR A 387 -1.57 14.47 -4.94
N PHE A 388 -1.24 15.72 -5.21
CA PHE A 388 -0.66 16.60 -4.20
C PHE A 388 -1.56 17.75 -3.76
N VAL A 389 -2.60 18.05 -4.52
CA VAL A 389 -3.54 19.13 -4.16
C VAL A 389 -4.47 18.71 -3.02
N THR A 390 -4.71 17.41 -2.89
CA THR A 390 -5.62 16.88 -1.88
C THR A 390 -4.92 16.38 -0.63
N ASN A 391 -3.64 15.99 -0.72
CA ASN A 391 -2.86 15.60 0.43
C ASN A 391 -2.51 16.81 1.29
N CYS A 392 -2.97 16.82 2.54
CA CYS A 392 -2.83 17.95 3.45
C CYS A 392 -1.38 18.24 3.82
N LYS A 393 -0.48 17.26 3.78
CA LYS A 393 0.93 17.42 4.12
C LYS A 393 1.79 17.88 2.96
N LEU A 394 1.44 17.50 1.73
CA LEU A 394 2.21 17.75 0.52
C LEU A 394 1.73 18.97 -0.27
N GLY A 395 0.60 19.57 0.10
CA GLY A 395 0.09 20.79 -0.51
C GLY A 395 1.10 21.92 -0.45
N LYS A 396 0.93 22.92 -1.31
CA LYS A 396 1.88 24.04 -1.37
C LYS A 396 2.00 24.71 0.00
N PRO A 397 3.19 24.79 0.59
CA PRO A 397 3.41 25.50 1.83
C PRO A 397 2.88 26.95 1.69
N ASN A 398 2.15 27.46 2.70
CA ASN A 398 1.68 28.83 2.80
C ASN A 398 0.53 29.27 1.87
N THR A 399 -0.20 28.38 1.21
CA THR A 399 -1.48 28.77 0.64
C THR A 399 -2.57 28.65 1.71
N ILE A 400 -2.79 29.71 2.44
CA ILE A 400 -3.98 29.87 3.27
C ILE A 400 -5.13 30.09 2.30
N HIS A 401 -6.03 29.15 2.13
CA HIS A 401 -7.34 29.44 1.59
C HIS A 401 -8.11 30.16 2.68
N SER A 402 -8.01 31.48 2.64
CA SER A 402 -8.30 32.40 3.72
C SER A 402 -9.71 32.35 4.30
N ASP A 403 -10.65 31.78 3.54
CA ASP A 403 -12.06 31.88 3.90
C ASP A 403 -12.51 30.85 4.94
N TYR A 404 -11.79 29.72 5.03
CA TYR A 404 -12.11 28.61 5.93
C TYR A 404 -10.95 28.23 6.84
N GLY A 405 -9.86 29.01 6.83
CA GLY A 405 -8.66 28.74 7.61
C GLY A 405 -7.88 27.51 7.16
N GLU A 406 -8.02 27.09 5.88
CA GLU A 406 -7.32 25.91 5.35
C GLU A 406 -5.80 26.14 5.31
N ILE A 407 -5.03 25.20 5.85
CA ILE A 407 -3.57 25.22 5.89
C ILE A 407 -3.03 23.86 5.44
N PHE A 408 -2.17 23.88 4.43
CA PHE A 408 -1.37 22.71 4.02
C PHE A 408 0.01 22.78 4.68
N GLY A 409 0.51 21.68 5.14
CA GLY A 409 1.84 21.59 5.74
C GLY A 409 2.08 20.30 6.49
N GLU A 410 3.29 20.13 7.01
CA GLU A 410 3.76 18.91 7.65
C GLU A 410 2.83 18.38 8.76
N ASN A 411 2.22 19.29 9.52
CA ASN A 411 1.33 18.96 10.62
C ASN A 411 -0.15 19.00 10.25
N SER A 412 -0.48 19.18 8.95
CA SER A 412 -1.88 19.31 8.54
C SER A 412 -2.54 17.96 8.35
N ILE A 413 -3.81 17.89 8.75
CA ILE A 413 -4.71 16.75 8.58
C ILE A 413 -6.00 17.19 7.92
N CYS A 414 -6.67 16.25 7.25
CA CYS A 414 -8.00 16.45 6.68
C CYS A 414 -9.07 16.23 7.74
N VAL A 415 -10.03 17.14 7.80
CA VAL A 415 -11.27 16.98 8.56
C VAL A 415 -12.46 17.50 7.77
N GLU A 416 -13.65 16.92 8.01
CA GLU A 416 -14.89 17.45 7.45
C GLU A 416 -15.37 18.62 8.31
N SER A 417 -15.51 19.79 7.70
CA SER A 417 -15.83 21.02 8.42
C SER A 417 -16.71 21.99 7.62
N SER A 418 -17.58 22.70 8.32
CA SER A 418 -18.28 23.89 7.83
C SER A 418 -17.97 25.12 8.68
N LEU A 419 -16.92 25.05 9.53
CA LEU A 419 -16.56 26.14 10.42
C LEU A 419 -16.15 27.38 9.64
N ILE A 420 -16.66 28.52 10.09
CA ILE A 420 -16.26 29.86 9.67
C ILE A 420 -16.21 30.75 10.90
N PRO A 421 -15.33 31.78 10.96
CA PRO A 421 -15.33 32.74 12.05
C PRO A 421 -16.72 33.36 12.26
N THR A 422 -17.12 33.58 13.50
CA THR A 422 -18.42 34.20 13.83
C THR A 422 -18.62 35.56 13.17
N SER A 423 -17.55 36.27 12.90
CA SER A 423 -17.54 37.55 12.18
C SER A 423 -17.71 37.42 10.66
N SER A 424 -17.56 36.23 10.10
CA SER A 424 -17.68 36.00 8.66
C SER A 424 -19.12 36.06 8.18
N SER A 425 -19.34 36.60 6.99
CA SER A 425 -20.64 36.58 6.29
C SER A 425 -20.79 35.40 5.33
N GLN A 426 -19.82 34.50 5.27
CA GLN A 426 -19.84 33.35 4.36
C GLN A 426 -20.88 32.31 4.73
N SER A 427 -21.17 31.42 3.79
CA SER A 427 -22.07 30.29 3.98
C SER A 427 -21.33 29.14 4.69
N GLN A 428 -22.01 28.52 5.65
CA GLN A 428 -21.53 27.31 6.33
C GLN A 428 -21.72 26.07 5.41
N ILE A 429 -20.79 25.87 4.48
CA ILE A 429 -20.81 24.72 3.58
C ILE A 429 -19.87 23.66 4.12
N PHE A 430 -20.38 22.45 4.30
CA PHE A 430 -19.58 21.31 4.76
C PHE A 430 -18.60 20.85 3.68
N ARG A 431 -17.32 20.71 4.02
CA ARG A 431 -16.22 20.42 3.10
C ARG A 431 -15.16 19.56 3.78
N SER A 432 -14.37 18.81 3.00
CA SER A 432 -13.09 18.27 3.46
C SER A 432 -12.04 19.38 3.41
N ILE A 433 -11.44 19.70 4.55
CA ILE A 433 -10.52 20.85 4.71
C ILE A 433 -9.25 20.36 5.41
N CYS A 434 -8.10 20.86 4.98
CA CYS A 434 -6.83 20.64 5.67
C CYS A 434 -6.64 21.70 6.75
N TYR A 435 -6.45 21.28 7.99
CA TYR A 435 -6.07 22.16 9.09
C TYR A 435 -4.75 21.72 9.71
N GLU A 436 -3.90 22.66 10.09
CA GLU A 436 -2.77 22.37 10.96
C GLU A 436 -3.29 21.76 12.26
N SER A 437 -2.64 20.72 12.74
CA SER A 437 -3.07 19.99 13.93
C SER A 437 -1.92 19.76 14.90
N LEU A 438 -2.25 19.72 16.18
CA LEU A 438 -1.36 19.37 17.27
C LEU A 438 -1.96 18.23 18.09
N CYS A 439 -1.13 17.25 18.42
CA CYS A 439 -1.52 16.16 19.31
C CYS A 439 -1.17 16.49 20.76
N ASP A 440 -2.17 16.78 21.58
CA ASP A 440 -2.00 16.91 23.03
C ASP A 440 -1.86 15.51 23.65
N LYS A 441 -0.61 15.11 23.91
CA LYS A 441 -0.27 13.80 24.48
C LYS A 441 -0.75 13.61 25.92
N ILE A 442 -0.95 14.70 26.66
CA ILE A 442 -1.36 14.65 28.07
C ILE A 442 -2.86 14.38 28.17
N ASN A 443 -3.66 15.21 27.49
CA ASN A 443 -5.12 15.15 27.52
C ASN A 443 -5.69 14.19 26.47
N LYS A 444 -4.84 13.67 25.56
CA LYS A 444 -5.25 12.80 24.44
C LYS A 444 -6.27 13.48 23.51
N ASN A 445 -6.04 14.74 23.21
CA ASN A 445 -6.87 15.53 22.32
C ASN A 445 -6.15 15.89 21.03
N VAL A 446 -6.89 16.04 19.95
CA VAL A 446 -6.43 16.70 18.73
C VAL A 446 -6.80 18.16 18.82
N ILE A 447 -5.85 19.06 18.59
CA ILE A 447 -6.07 20.50 18.55
C ILE A 447 -5.93 20.93 17.09
N LEU A 448 -6.95 21.56 16.54
CA LEU A 448 -6.96 22.11 15.18
C LEU A 448 -6.68 23.61 15.22
N ASN A 449 -5.73 24.08 14.42
CA ASN A 449 -5.50 25.50 14.20
C ASN A 449 -6.36 25.94 13.01
N ILE A 450 -7.37 26.75 13.29
CA ILE A 450 -8.33 27.24 12.30
C ILE A 450 -8.24 28.77 12.25
N ALA A 451 -7.70 29.30 11.17
CA ALA A 451 -7.51 30.74 10.98
C ALA A 451 -6.72 31.46 12.11
N GLY A 452 -5.86 30.71 12.81
CA GLY A 452 -5.03 31.21 13.91
C GLY A 452 -5.59 30.98 15.32
N ASP A 453 -6.81 30.45 15.42
CA ASP A 453 -7.44 30.08 16.69
C ASP A 453 -7.43 28.56 16.91
N GLU A 454 -7.28 28.12 18.16
CA GLU A 454 -7.25 26.70 18.52
C GLU A 454 -8.65 26.16 18.79
N VAL A 455 -8.98 25.06 18.12
CA VAL A 455 -10.20 24.28 18.37
C VAL A 455 -9.81 22.92 18.96
N VAL A 456 -10.17 22.68 20.21
CA VAL A 456 -9.85 21.44 20.92
C VAL A 456 -10.90 20.39 20.62
N CYS A 457 -10.50 19.30 19.95
CA CYS A 457 -11.35 18.16 19.66
C CYS A 457 -11.51 17.24 20.89
N PRO A 458 -12.68 16.62 21.08
CA PRO A 458 -12.84 15.56 22.09
C PRO A 458 -11.89 14.39 21.85
N GLN A 459 -11.46 13.71 22.90
CA GLN A 459 -10.54 12.57 22.82
C GLN A 459 -10.98 11.48 21.82
N LYS A 460 -12.27 11.15 21.83
CA LYS A 460 -12.86 10.13 20.94
C LYS A 460 -13.34 10.70 19.60
N GLY A 461 -12.97 11.95 19.30
CA GLY A 461 -13.48 12.61 18.12
C GLY A 461 -14.98 12.89 18.16
N GLY A 462 -15.58 12.99 16.98
CA GLY A 462 -17.01 13.21 16.80
C GLY A 462 -17.39 14.62 16.43
N LEU A 463 -18.69 14.88 16.25
CA LEU A 463 -19.21 16.16 15.80
C LEU A 463 -19.13 17.22 16.88
N LEU A 464 -18.38 18.29 16.63
CA LEU A 464 -18.33 19.48 17.45
C LEU A 464 -19.10 20.61 16.75
N ASN A 465 -20.01 21.25 17.46
CA ASN A 465 -20.86 22.33 16.94
C ASN A 465 -20.45 23.67 17.57
N ASP A 466 -20.35 24.69 16.74
CA ASP A 466 -20.13 26.09 17.12
C ASP A 466 -19.06 26.25 18.22
N PRO A 467 -17.80 25.78 18.00
CA PRO A 467 -16.74 25.99 18.97
C PRO A 467 -16.48 27.51 19.17
N GLU A 468 -15.85 27.88 20.27
CA GLU A 468 -15.58 29.25 20.59
C GLU A 468 -14.90 29.99 19.43
N GLY A 469 -15.42 31.19 19.09
CA GLY A 469 -14.94 31.98 17.95
C GLY A 469 -15.51 31.60 16.58
N PHE A 470 -16.19 30.46 16.46
CA PHE A 470 -16.68 29.92 15.18
C PHE A 470 -18.18 29.64 15.20
N LYS A 471 -18.75 29.54 14.00
CA LYS A 471 -20.09 29.00 13.74
C LYS A 471 -19.99 27.91 12.70
N GLY A 472 -20.82 26.86 12.83
CA GLY A 472 -20.81 25.68 11.97
C GLY A 472 -20.38 24.42 12.73
N LYS A 473 -19.92 23.44 11.99
CA LYS A 473 -19.63 22.10 12.52
C LYS A 473 -18.29 21.61 12.03
N VAL A 474 -17.61 20.80 12.84
CA VAL A 474 -16.41 20.05 12.47
C VAL A 474 -16.53 18.62 12.98
N VAL A 475 -16.18 17.65 12.14
CA VAL A 475 -16.03 16.25 12.55
C VAL A 475 -14.60 16.07 13.05
N CYS A 476 -14.46 16.10 14.36
CA CYS A 476 -13.18 15.89 15.02
C CYS A 476 -12.72 14.43 14.86
N PRO A 477 -11.47 14.15 14.45
CA PRO A 477 -10.95 12.80 14.43
C PRO A 477 -10.74 12.25 15.85
N ASP A 478 -10.77 10.92 16.00
CA ASP A 478 -10.31 10.26 17.22
C ASP A 478 -8.81 10.46 17.42
N TYR A 479 -8.38 10.74 18.65
CA TYR A 479 -6.96 10.95 18.95
C TYR A 479 -6.09 9.78 18.47
N ASN A 480 -6.53 8.53 18.65
CA ASN A 480 -5.74 7.37 18.27
C ASN A 480 -5.72 7.11 16.75
N SER A 481 -6.62 7.74 15.99
CA SER A 481 -6.62 7.62 14.53
C SER A 481 -5.57 8.51 13.88
N VAL A 482 -5.30 9.69 14.42
CA VAL A 482 -4.37 10.67 13.83
C VAL A 482 -3.10 10.91 14.65
N CYS A 483 -3.18 10.78 15.99
CA CYS A 483 -2.07 10.99 16.90
C CYS A 483 -1.45 9.65 17.27
N THR A 484 -0.65 9.11 16.40
CA THR A 484 0.09 7.90 16.74
C THR A 484 1.33 8.19 17.56
N SER A 485 1.88 7.12 18.13
CA SER A 485 3.09 7.15 18.93
C SER A 485 4.25 7.90 18.27
N GLU A 486 5.30 8.09 19.00
CA GLU A 486 6.50 8.89 18.77
C GLU A 486 7.17 8.79 17.38
N ASN A 487 6.72 7.87 16.53
CA ASN A 487 7.27 7.59 15.21
C ASN A 487 6.38 8.09 14.06
N TRP A 488 5.57 9.13 14.27
CA TRP A 488 4.82 9.74 13.18
C TRP A 488 5.76 10.28 12.12
N CYS A 489 5.65 9.74 10.93
CA CYS A 489 6.32 10.26 9.75
C CYS A 489 5.28 10.83 8.80
N ASN A 490 5.61 11.92 8.15
CA ASN A 490 4.68 12.59 7.23
C ASN A 490 4.38 11.71 6.01
N GLU A 491 5.40 10.98 5.58
CA GLU A 491 5.34 10.03 4.48
C GLU A 491 6.14 8.77 4.83
N PRO A 492 5.85 7.61 4.23
CA PRO A 492 6.61 6.39 4.47
C PRO A 492 8.12 6.57 4.24
N ILE A 493 8.51 7.29 3.18
CA ILE A 493 9.93 7.54 2.87
C ILE A 493 10.58 8.47 3.89
N ASP A 494 9.86 9.47 4.41
CA ASP A 494 10.38 10.31 5.50
C ASP A 494 10.70 9.49 6.74
N CYS A 495 9.93 8.44 7.00
CA CYS A 495 10.24 7.49 8.06
C CYS A 495 11.56 6.76 7.82
N ILE A 496 11.82 6.32 6.60
CA ILE A 496 13.07 5.68 6.20
C ILE A 496 14.24 6.62 6.41
N GLU A 497 14.15 7.84 5.86
CA GLU A 497 15.21 8.84 5.94
C GLU A 497 15.51 9.24 7.40
N LYS A 498 14.49 9.51 8.20
CA LYS A 498 14.64 9.83 9.62
C LYS A 498 15.27 8.69 10.40
N LYS A 499 15.03 7.44 10.01
CA LYS A 499 15.63 6.29 10.65
C LYS A 499 17.10 6.08 10.30
N ILE A 500 17.50 6.33 9.05
CA ILE A 500 18.91 6.27 8.63
C ILE A 500 19.75 7.26 9.45
N ILE A 501 19.17 8.41 9.82
CA ILE A 501 19.86 9.47 10.59
C ILE A 501 19.85 9.17 12.09
N ALA A 502 18.90 8.41 12.61
CA ALA A 502 18.78 8.13 14.03
C ALA A 502 19.62 6.92 14.42
N ASP A 503 20.28 7.01 15.57
CA ASP A 503 21.10 5.93 16.14
C ASP A 503 20.29 4.63 16.26
N GLU A 504 20.78 3.52 15.71
CA GLU A 504 20.14 2.20 15.72
C GLU A 504 19.70 1.75 17.13
N SER A 505 20.36 2.24 18.17
CA SER A 505 20.02 1.96 19.57
C SER A 505 18.69 2.55 20.02
N SER A 506 18.15 3.55 19.33
CA SER A 506 16.90 4.24 19.69
C SER A 506 15.65 3.61 19.08
N TYR A 507 15.80 2.70 18.12
CA TYR A 507 14.70 2.02 17.41
C TYR A 507 14.47 0.60 17.91
N THR A 508 14.48 0.40 19.22
CA THR A 508 13.76 -0.75 19.74
C THR A 508 12.28 -0.49 19.49
N TYR A 509 11.73 -1.16 18.50
CA TYR A 509 10.30 -1.27 18.28
C TYR A 509 9.70 -1.79 19.57
N SER A 510 9.23 -0.90 20.38
CA SER A 510 8.29 -1.24 21.40
C SER A 510 6.89 -1.26 20.76
N TYR A 511 6.64 -2.15 19.80
CA TYR A 511 5.38 -2.83 19.91
C TYR A 511 5.49 -3.54 21.25
N ILE A 512 5.06 -2.85 22.27
CA ILE A 512 4.66 -3.51 23.51
C ILE A 512 3.45 -4.30 23.06
N LEU A 513 3.68 -5.53 22.59
CA LEU A 513 2.71 -6.57 22.80
C LEU A 513 2.29 -6.35 24.24
N PRO A 514 1.00 -6.14 24.56
CA PRO A 514 0.56 -6.14 25.93
C PRO A 514 1.22 -7.39 26.50
N SER A 515 2.12 -7.21 27.46
CA SER A 515 2.86 -8.32 28.04
C SER A 515 1.81 -9.26 28.56
N LYS A 516 1.45 -10.27 27.79
CA LYS A 516 0.86 -11.46 28.34
C LYS A 516 1.89 -11.88 29.34
N SER A 517 1.60 -11.62 30.57
CA SER A 517 2.46 -11.83 31.71
C SER A 517 3.23 -13.13 31.47
N LYS A 518 4.55 -13.05 31.39
CA LYS A 518 5.44 -14.23 31.37
C LYS A 518 5.22 -15.17 32.57
N GLY A 519 4.20 -14.86 33.41
CA GLY A 519 3.84 -15.62 34.60
C GLY A 519 2.96 -16.85 34.35
N SER A 520 2.20 -16.95 33.26
CA SER A 520 1.24 -18.07 33.11
C SER A 520 1.77 -19.26 32.32
N TYR A 521 2.76 -19.07 31.45
CA TYR A 521 3.32 -20.19 30.65
C TYR A 521 4.42 -20.96 31.39
N LEU A 522 5.18 -20.31 32.27
CA LEU A 522 6.18 -21.00 33.08
C LEU A 522 5.56 -21.77 34.25
N SER A 523 4.38 -21.38 34.74
CA SER A 523 3.67 -22.13 35.77
C SER A 523 3.02 -23.41 35.22
N SER A 524 2.49 -23.38 33.98
CA SER A 524 1.93 -24.57 33.35
C SER A 524 2.97 -25.59 32.90
N LEU A 525 4.16 -25.13 32.45
CA LEU A 525 5.28 -26.03 32.14
C LEU A 525 5.91 -26.63 33.39
N ARG A 526 5.95 -25.91 34.52
CA ARG A 526 6.43 -26.47 35.80
C ARG A 526 5.45 -27.48 36.39
N VAL A 527 4.13 -27.28 36.22
CA VAL A 527 3.12 -28.26 36.67
C VAL A 527 3.17 -29.53 35.82
N ILE A 528 3.37 -29.40 34.48
CA ILE A 528 3.50 -30.57 33.58
C ILE A 528 4.83 -31.32 33.85
N ALA A 529 5.93 -30.63 34.11
CA ALA A 529 7.21 -31.27 34.46
C ALA A 529 7.16 -31.93 35.84
N SER A 530 6.46 -31.36 36.82
CA SER A 530 6.31 -31.95 38.16
C SER A 530 5.35 -33.17 38.14
N THR A 531 4.33 -33.17 37.31
CA THR A 531 3.43 -34.34 37.15
C THR A 531 4.06 -35.48 36.35
N LEU A 532 4.92 -35.20 35.40
CA LEU A 532 5.69 -36.22 34.68
C LEU A 532 6.78 -36.87 35.54
N ILE A 533 7.42 -36.12 36.47
CA ILE A 533 8.41 -36.67 37.43
C ILE A 533 7.74 -37.54 38.49
N LEU A 534 6.52 -37.22 38.91
CA LEU A 534 5.74 -38.05 39.85
C LEU A 534 5.16 -39.33 39.22
N LEU A 535 4.98 -39.38 37.90
CA LEU A 535 4.54 -40.58 37.19
C LEU A 535 5.69 -41.56 36.90
N PHE A 536 6.95 -41.12 36.91
CA PHE A 536 8.10 -42.00 36.75
C PHE A 536 8.68 -42.56 38.06
N CYS A 537 8.23 -42.07 39.23
CA CYS A 537 8.65 -42.59 40.53
C CYS A 537 7.74 -43.67 41.11
N PHE A 538 6.68 -44.12 40.41
CA PHE A 538 5.76 -45.18 40.87
C PHE A 538 5.78 -46.45 40.02
N CYS A 539 6.79 -46.61 39.16
CA CYS A 539 7.03 -47.87 38.44
C CYS A 539 8.46 -48.38 38.67
N PHE A 540 8.78 -48.66 39.93
CA PHE A 540 9.81 -49.64 40.35
C PHE A 540 9.45 -50.10 41.75
#